data_7c9374ec514445cae16457f5a1d29edb
#
_entry.id   7c9374ec514445cae16457f5a1d29edb
#
_cell.length_a   1.000
_cell.length_b   1.000
_cell.length_c   1.000
_cell.angle_alpha   90.00
_cell.angle_beta   90.00
_cell.angle_gamma   90.00
#
_symmetry.space_group_name_H-M   'P 1'
#
loop_
_entity.id
_entity.type
_entity.pdbx_description
1 polymer ?
#
loop_
_entity_poly.entity_id
_entity_poly.type
_entity_poly.pdbx_seq_one_letter_code
_entity_poly.pdbx_strand_id
1 'polypeptide(L)'
;IYPAYVVRAKGNYKAKTKEVPSALPWDSLEQKIQDILVDFIYQGFSGERPMRAGMNNNRQELISYIENNVIISSYENGRHRANYLRGQ
;
A
#
# COMPACT_ATOMS: atom_id res chain seq x y z
N ILE A 1 7.60 9.47 10.28
CA ILE A 1 7.72 8.70 11.52
C ILE A 1 8.68 7.52 11.34
N TYR A 2 8.63 6.85 10.23
CA TYR A 2 9.52 5.75 9.91
C TYR A 2 10.25 6.03 8.60
N PRO A 3 11.18 7.01 8.57
CA PRO A 3 11.81 7.42 7.31
C PRO A 3 12.52 6.28 6.57
N ALA A 4 13.12 5.34 7.30
CA ALA A 4 13.77 4.19 6.68
C ALA A 4 12.75 3.29 5.96
N TYR A 5 11.57 3.11 6.54
CA TYR A 5 10.51 2.32 5.91
C TYR A 5 9.86 3.06 4.75
N VAL A 6 9.76 4.38 4.82
CA VAL A 6 9.26 5.20 3.71
C VAL A 6 10.19 5.06 2.51
N VAL A 7 11.50 5.16 2.72
CA VAL A 7 12.50 5.00 1.65
C VAL A 7 12.41 3.59 1.04
N ARG A 8 12.30 2.57 1.88
CA ARG A 8 12.12 1.19 1.42
C ARG A 8 10.85 1.02 0.62
N ALA A 9 9.74 1.57 1.10
CA ALA A 9 8.45 1.46 0.43
C ALA A 9 8.49 2.13 -0.93
N LYS A 10 9.06 3.33 -1.01
CA LYS A 10 9.22 4.05 -2.27
C LYS A 10 10.04 3.26 -3.28
N GLY A 11 11.18 2.75 -2.87
CA GLY A 11 12.05 1.95 -3.75
C GLY A 11 11.40 0.65 -4.16
N ASN A 12 10.75 -0.03 -3.22
CA ASN A 12 10.07 -1.29 -3.50
C ASN A 12 8.87 -1.08 -4.43
N TYR A 13 8.09 -0.05 -4.19
CA TYR A 13 6.96 0.33 -5.05
C TYR A 13 7.45 0.57 -6.47
N LYS A 14 8.50 1.36 -6.63
CA LYS A 14 9.08 1.65 -7.93
C LYS A 14 9.51 0.37 -8.65
N ALA A 15 10.18 -0.54 -7.94
CA ALA A 15 10.64 -1.79 -8.52
C ALA A 15 9.47 -2.68 -8.93
N LYS A 16 8.41 -2.75 -8.11
CA LYS A 16 7.27 -3.64 -8.35
C LYS A 16 6.29 -3.10 -9.40
N THR A 17 6.34 -1.80 -9.69
CA THR A 17 5.50 -1.18 -10.71
C THR A 17 6.28 -0.81 -11.98
N LYS A 18 7.55 -1.15 -12.04
CA LYS A 18 8.43 -0.82 -13.15
C LYS A 18 7.87 -1.26 -14.52
N GLU A 19 7.24 -2.42 -14.56
CA GLU A 19 6.70 -2.99 -15.79
C GLU A 19 5.25 -2.61 -16.06
N VAL A 20 4.66 -1.75 -15.21
CA VAL A 20 3.27 -1.31 -15.33
C VAL A 20 3.28 0.16 -15.77
N PRO A 21 3.17 0.44 -17.09
CA PRO A 21 3.27 1.81 -17.57
C PRO A 21 2.15 2.73 -17.07
N SER A 22 1.01 2.16 -16.69
CA SER A 22 -0.12 2.93 -16.15
C SER A 22 0.00 3.25 -14.67
N ALA A 23 0.99 2.68 -13.97
CA ALA A 23 1.18 2.92 -12.55
C ALA A 23 1.63 4.36 -12.31
N LEU A 24 1.00 5.03 -11.34
CA LEU A 24 1.38 6.38 -10.97
C LEU A 24 2.69 6.36 -10.16
N PRO A 25 3.52 7.41 -10.29
CA PRO A 25 4.73 7.50 -9.46
C PRO A 25 4.35 7.66 -7.98
N TRP A 26 5.26 7.23 -7.11
CA TRP A 26 5.03 7.29 -5.66
C TRP A 26 4.55 8.67 -5.20
N ASP A 27 5.20 9.73 -5.71
CA ASP A 27 4.90 11.09 -5.28
C ASP A 27 3.52 11.58 -5.73
N SER A 28 2.88 10.88 -6.66
CA SER A 28 1.51 11.18 -7.10
C SER A 28 0.45 10.48 -6.28
N LEU A 29 0.85 9.55 -5.42
CA LEU A 29 -0.09 8.84 -4.54
C LEU A 29 -0.45 9.75 -3.36
N GLU A 30 -1.71 9.70 -2.94
CA GLU A 30 -2.11 10.46 -1.76
C GLU A 30 -1.46 9.90 -0.50
N GLN A 31 -1.34 10.74 0.52
CA GLN A 31 -0.61 10.40 1.75
C GLN A 31 -1.14 9.13 2.41
N LYS A 32 -2.46 8.97 2.46
CA LYS A 32 -3.05 7.78 3.10
C LYS A 32 -2.67 6.50 2.40
N ILE A 33 -2.60 6.51 1.08
CA ILE A 33 -2.20 5.35 0.29
C ILE A 33 -0.73 5.06 0.51
N GLN A 34 0.12 6.09 0.50
CA GLN A 34 1.55 5.92 0.82
C GLN A 34 1.73 5.31 2.20
N ASP A 35 0.98 5.79 3.19
CA ASP A 35 1.06 5.28 4.56
C ASP A 35 0.72 3.79 4.64
N ILE A 36 -0.29 3.36 3.90
CA ILE A 36 -0.68 1.94 3.88
C ILE A 36 0.42 1.09 3.22
N LEU A 37 1.01 1.58 2.13
CA LEU A 37 2.09 0.84 1.47
C LEU A 37 3.33 0.76 2.35
N VAL A 38 3.63 1.81 3.12
CA VAL A 38 4.70 1.79 4.12
C VAL A 38 4.40 0.75 5.20
N ASP A 39 3.15 0.68 5.67
CA ASP A 39 2.74 -0.30 6.66
C ASP A 39 2.87 -1.74 6.14
N PHE A 40 2.57 -1.96 4.87
CA PHE A 40 2.79 -3.26 4.24
C PHE A 40 4.28 -3.64 4.31
N ILE A 41 5.18 -2.74 4.00
CA ILE A 41 6.62 -2.98 4.09
C ILE A 41 7.01 -3.32 5.54
N TYR A 42 6.50 -2.57 6.51
CA TYR A 42 6.74 -2.82 7.93
C TYR A 42 6.33 -4.24 8.33
N GLN A 43 5.20 -4.73 7.81
CA GLN A 43 4.71 -6.07 8.10
C GLN A 43 5.32 -7.16 7.22
N GLY A 44 6.12 -6.80 6.22
CA GLY A 44 6.74 -7.78 5.32
C GLY A 44 5.95 -8.08 4.05
N PHE A 45 4.91 -7.33 3.75
CA PHE A 45 4.13 -7.47 2.51
C PHE A 45 4.76 -6.63 1.40
N SER A 46 5.93 -7.03 0.93
CA SER A 46 6.70 -6.26 -0.05
C SER A 46 6.58 -6.77 -1.48
N GLY A 47 5.71 -7.75 -1.73
CA GLY A 47 5.54 -8.34 -3.05
C GLY A 47 4.85 -7.41 -4.04
N GLU A 48 4.71 -7.89 -5.29
CA GLU A 48 4.08 -7.11 -6.35
C GLU A 48 2.64 -6.72 -6.04
N ARG A 49 1.86 -7.67 -5.54
CA ARG A 49 0.43 -7.45 -5.29
C ARG A 49 0.17 -6.33 -4.28
N PRO A 50 0.82 -6.33 -3.09
CA PRO A 50 0.62 -5.24 -2.14
C PRO A 50 1.01 -3.88 -2.70
N MET A 51 2.13 -3.80 -3.40
CA MET A 51 2.61 -2.55 -3.97
C MET A 51 1.72 -2.05 -5.10
N ARG A 52 1.29 -2.95 -5.98
CA ARG A 52 0.42 -2.59 -7.10
C ARG A 52 -1.00 -2.25 -6.68
N ALA A 53 -1.41 -2.66 -5.50
CA ALA A 53 -2.75 -2.36 -4.99
C ALA A 53 -3.01 -0.86 -4.86
N GLY A 54 -1.96 -0.06 -4.61
CA GLY A 54 -2.08 1.40 -4.48
C GLY A 54 -1.65 2.18 -5.73
N MET A 55 -1.23 1.52 -6.80
CA MET A 55 -0.60 2.18 -7.95
C MET A 55 -1.51 3.11 -8.74
N ASN A 56 -2.81 2.97 -8.62
CA ASN A 56 -3.77 3.82 -9.31
C ASN A 56 -4.26 4.99 -8.48
N ASN A 57 -3.70 5.19 -7.31
CA ASN A 57 -4.10 6.23 -6.36
C ASN A 57 -5.60 6.17 -6.06
N ASN A 58 -6.13 4.96 -5.93
CA ASN A 58 -7.55 4.72 -5.70
C ASN A 58 -7.76 3.99 -4.38
N ARG A 59 -8.38 4.70 -3.42
CA ARG A 59 -8.63 4.14 -2.08
C ARG A 59 -9.50 2.90 -2.13
N GLN A 60 -10.53 2.89 -2.99
CA GLN A 60 -11.46 1.77 -3.08
C GLN A 60 -10.77 0.50 -3.57
N GLU A 61 -9.88 0.61 -4.54
CA GLU A 61 -9.09 -0.53 -5.01
C GLU A 61 -8.21 -1.09 -3.91
N LEU A 62 -7.55 -0.20 -3.16
CA LEU A 62 -6.68 -0.62 -2.07
C LEU A 62 -7.48 -1.25 -0.93
N ILE A 63 -8.63 -0.67 -0.58
CA ILE A 63 -9.54 -1.22 0.42
C ILE A 63 -10.00 -2.62 0.01
N SER A 64 -10.43 -2.77 -1.24
CA SER A 64 -10.86 -4.07 -1.77
C SER A 64 -9.75 -5.09 -1.69
N TYR A 65 -8.53 -4.71 -2.04
CA TYR A 65 -7.38 -5.61 -1.95
C TYR A 65 -7.17 -6.09 -0.51
N ILE A 66 -7.20 -5.15 0.45
CA ILE A 66 -7.01 -5.47 1.87
C ILE A 66 -8.09 -6.43 2.36
N GLU A 67 -9.34 -6.13 2.05
CA GLU A 67 -10.48 -6.91 2.56
C GLU A 67 -10.61 -8.28 1.90
N ASN A 68 -10.16 -8.42 0.65
CA ASN A 68 -10.24 -9.67 -0.09
C ASN A 68 -8.99 -10.55 0.05
N ASN A 69 -7.92 -10.04 0.64
CA ASN A 69 -6.71 -10.81 0.87
C ASN A 69 -6.81 -11.50 2.24
N VAL A 70 -6.86 -12.83 2.23
CA VAL A 70 -7.07 -13.62 3.46
C VAL A 70 -5.98 -13.32 4.51
N ILE A 71 -4.73 -13.23 4.07
CA ILE A 71 -3.61 -13.01 4.99
C ILE A 71 -3.65 -11.59 5.56
N ILE A 72 -3.80 -10.59 4.70
CA ILE A 72 -3.80 -9.19 5.12
C ILE A 72 -5.03 -8.88 5.96
N SER A 73 -6.21 -9.36 5.56
CA SER A 73 -7.45 -9.11 6.30
C SER A 73 -7.42 -9.71 7.71
N SER A 74 -6.65 -10.77 7.90
CA SER A 74 -6.53 -11.38 9.23
C SER A 74 -5.85 -10.47 10.25
N TYR A 75 -5.11 -9.46 9.79
CA TYR A 75 -4.45 -8.48 10.66
C TYR A 75 -5.24 -7.19 10.83
N GLU A 76 -6.39 -7.05 10.16
CA GLU A 76 -7.15 -5.79 10.18
C GLU A 76 -7.66 -5.40 11.56
N ASN A 77 -7.95 -6.37 12.43
CA ASN A 77 -8.37 -6.06 13.81
C ASN A 77 -7.34 -5.23 14.58
N GLY A 78 -6.05 -5.41 14.27
CA GLY A 78 -4.99 -4.64 14.90
C GLY A 78 -4.52 -3.45 14.08
N ARG A 79 -4.73 -3.46 12.78
CA ARG A 79 -4.18 -2.45 11.86
C ARG A 79 -5.20 -1.43 11.37
N HIS A 80 -6.44 -1.84 11.16
CA HIS A 80 -7.53 -0.94 10.72
C HIS A 80 -7.20 -0.15 9.46
N ARG A 81 -6.49 -0.76 8.51
CA ARG A 81 -6.04 -0.10 7.29
C ARG A 81 -7.20 0.38 6.42
N ALA A 82 -8.20 -0.49 6.24
CA ALA A 82 -9.35 -0.14 5.43
C ALA A 82 -10.11 1.05 6.03
N ASN A 83 -10.26 1.06 7.37
CA ASN A 83 -10.90 2.19 8.06
C ASN A 83 -10.09 3.47 7.93
N TYR A 84 -8.78 3.37 8.00
CA TYR A 84 -7.90 4.53 7.80
C TYR A 84 -8.09 5.12 6.42
N LEU A 85 -8.19 4.28 5.38
CA LEU A 85 -8.42 4.72 4.00
C LEU A 85 -9.80 5.34 3.82
N ARG A 86 -10.80 4.87 4.57
CA ARG A 86 -12.16 5.43 4.54
C ARG A 86 -12.26 6.77 5.27
N GLY A 87 -11.21 7.17 5.98
CA GLY A 87 -11.22 8.43 6.71
C GLY A 87 -11.76 8.34 8.14
N GLN A 88 -11.76 7.15 8.68
CA GLN A 88 -12.26 6.91 10.04
C GLN A 88 -11.17 6.77 11.09
#